data_d60c4ff054667728a7feb0522acdf0bc
#
_entry.id   d60c4ff054667728a7feb0522acdf0bc
#
_cell.length_a   1.000
_cell.length_b   1.000
_cell.length_c   1.000
_cell.angle_alpha   90.00
_cell.angle_beta   90.00
_cell.angle_gamma   90.00
#
_symmetry.space_group_name_H-M   'P 1'
#
loop_
_entity.id
_entity.type
_entity.pdbx_description
1 polymer ?
#
loop_
_entity_poly.entity_id
_entity_poly.type
_entity_poly.pdbx_seq_one_letter_code
_entity_poly.pdbx_strand_id
1 'polypeptide(L)'
;MKRVLLFLALLLPVTLSAEDLRVAHIFSDHMVLQRESTVPVWGWGDPGKTVTVTPSWYGAAPVTAKVAKDGTWRVNVDTGEAGGPYVLTVKSGKESIHFVDVMLGEVWICAGQSNMEMPVSGFGFQEVAGARDAIIKAATYAGKVRIIDIKTPRCQEPIDDIEAAWKRASAASCAGTSAVGWFFATALADNLDVPVGIIVNPWGGSRIEAWMTNEAIDAAGITAEERAAIDAVEEKLDRWPETPELIWNGRMAPIAGYGARGFIWYQGCSNIGQECYDKLQTSMVKLWRDSWGRGDMPFIFALLAPYDHGNAEGRWRAHFLEIQLRSLKTIPNSFAVSTETLGNEVTVHPAQKKEVGDMMALRALQSVYGQNLGFDIELPELKTVDYLEDGRVKVTLTHVWSNLQSISHRKIVGFELAGEDRVFHLADAEVDFDGGTIYVQCADVPKPVAVRYSFRNWMGANLEKTPGIPIPPFRTDDWSW
;
A
#
# COMPACT_ATOMS: atom_id res chain seq x y z
N MET A 1 -36.52 58.16 -38.53
CA MET A 1 -35.63 57.21 -39.23
C MET A 1 -34.90 56.41 -38.16
N LYS A 2 -35.36 55.17 -37.83
CA LYS A 2 -34.69 54.27 -36.87
C LYS A 2 -33.73 53.40 -37.66
N ARG A 3 -32.40 53.48 -37.38
CA ARG A 3 -31.39 52.59 -37.97
C ARG A 3 -31.39 51.29 -37.15
N VAL A 4 -31.75 50.17 -37.75
CA VAL A 4 -31.57 48.82 -37.23
C VAL A 4 -30.13 48.37 -37.58
N LEU A 5 -29.30 48.19 -36.56
CA LEU A 5 -28.01 47.55 -36.69
C LEU A 5 -28.21 46.04 -36.62
N LEU A 6 -27.95 45.36 -37.72
CA LEU A 6 -27.92 43.91 -37.83
C LEU A 6 -26.54 43.46 -37.33
N PHE A 7 -26.49 42.79 -36.16
CA PHE A 7 -25.30 42.08 -35.72
C PHE A 7 -25.20 40.71 -36.42
N LEU A 8 -24.28 40.61 -37.38
CA LEU A 8 -23.90 39.35 -37.99
C LEU A 8 -22.94 38.61 -37.04
N ALA A 9 -23.43 37.60 -36.31
CA ALA A 9 -22.61 36.71 -35.54
C ALA A 9 -21.82 35.80 -36.50
N LEU A 10 -20.52 36.09 -36.69
CA LEU A 10 -19.61 35.16 -37.37
C LEU A 10 -19.42 33.94 -36.42
N LEU A 11 -20.07 32.84 -36.77
CA LEU A 11 -19.71 31.53 -36.28
C LEU A 11 -18.34 31.14 -36.90
N LEU A 12 -17.25 31.39 -36.19
CA LEU A 12 -15.97 30.81 -36.55
C LEU A 12 -16.09 29.29 -36.34
N PRO A 13 -15.76 28.48 -37.36
CA PRO A 13 -15.68 27.05 -37.16
C PRO A 13 -14.56 26.79 -36.20
N VAL A 14 -14.88 26.18 -35.03
CA VAL A 14 -13.87 25.56 -34.20
C VAL A 14 -13.32 24.39 -35.00
N THR A 15 -12.17 24.60 -35.63
CA THR A 15 -11.40 23.51 -36.22
C THR A 15 -10.88 22.71 -35.05
N LEU A 16 -11.57 21.60 -34.72
CA LEU A 16 -10.95 20.56 -33.89
C LEU A 16 -9.67 20.14 -34.66
N SER A 17 -8.54 20.45 -34.10
CA SER A 17 -7.27 19.90 -34.55
C SER A 17 -7.38 18.38 -34.52
N ALA A 18 -7.06 17.71 -35.60
CA ALA A 18 -6.96 16.26 -35.61
C ALA A 18 -5.95 15.88 -34.50
N GLU A 19 -6.38 15.05 -33.58
CA GLU A 19 -5.52 14.57 -32.49
C GLU A 19 -4.86 13.27 -32.98
N ASP A 20 -3.53 13.24 -33.02
CA ASP A 20 -2.77 12.05 -33.40
C ASP A 20 -3.12 10.89 -32.45
N LEU A 21 -3.05 9.66 -32.92
CA LEU A 21 -3.26 8.47 -32.12
C LEU A 21 -2.28 8.46 -30.94
N ARG A 22 -2.80 8.47 -29.72
CA ARG A 22 -2.03 8.42 -28.48
C ARG A 22 -2.57 7.35 -27.56
N VAL A 23 -1.68 6.66 -26.83
CA VAL A 23 -2.01 5.68 -25.79
C VAL A 23 -1.53 6.26 -24.46
N ALA A 24 -2.28 6.04 -23.38
CA ALA A 24 -1.90 6.51 -22.04
C ALA A 24 -0.50 6.01 -21.64
N HIS A 25 0.30 6.87 -21.03
CA HIS A 25 1.72 6.58 -20.73
C HIS A 25 1.94 5.47 -19.70
N ILE A 26 0.90 5.02 -18.99
CA ILE A 26 0.97 3.80 -18.19
C ILE A 26 1.26 2.55 -19.05
N PHE A 27 0.97 2.61 -20.34
CA PHE A 27 1.33 1.61 -21.34
C PHE A 27 2.61 2.03 -22.04
N SER A 28 3.64 1.25 -21.90
CA SER A 28 4.93 1.49 -22.58
C SER A 28 5.64 0.15 -22.81
N ASP A 29 6.75 0.18 -23.51
CA ASP A 29 7.65 -0.96 -23.59
C ASP A 29 7.97 -1.51 -22.21
N HIS A 30 8.20 -2.80 -22.11
CA HIS A 30 8.53 -3.51 -20.88
C HIS A 30 7.39 -3.62 -19.85
N MET A 31 6.16 -3.20 -20.16
CA MET A 31 5.02 -3.29 -19.25
C MET A 31 4.68 -4.73 -18.90
N VAL A 32 4.04 -4.90 -17.73
CA VAL A 32 3.35 -6.14 -17.36
C VAL A 32 1.86 -5.88 -17.37
N LEU A 33 1.11 -6.70 -18.11
CA LEU A 33 -0.35 -6.74 -18.06
C LEU A 33 -0.78 -7.87 -17.11
N GLN A 34 -1.80 -7.62 -16.29
CA GLN A 34 -2.32 -8.62 -15.36
C GLN A 34 -2.79 -9.87 -16.13
N ARG A 35 -2.20 -11.03 -15.82
CA ARG A 35 -2.52 -12.32 -16.45
C ARG A 35 -3.91 -12.81 -16.08
N GLU A 36 -4.43 -13.77 -16.90
CA GLU A 36 -5.70 -14.46 -16.67
C GLU A 36 -6.85 -13.49 -16.38
N SER A 37 -6.96 -12.44 -17.20
CA SER A 37 -7.80 -11.30 -16.93
C SER A 37 -8.21 -10.60 -18.22
N THR A 38 -9.25 -9.80 -18.14
CA THR A 38 -9.59 -8.81 -19.17
C THR A 38 -9.06 -7.46 -18.69
N VAL A 39 -8.11 -6.88 -19.40
CA VAL A 39 -7.45 -5.62 -19.03
C VAL A 39 -7.85 -4.49 -19.97
N PRO A 40 -8.21 -3.32 -19.46
CA PRO A 40 -8.46 -2.14 -20.29
C PRO A 40 -7.16 -1.58 -20.87
N VAL A 41 -7.24 -1.14 -22.14
CA VAL A 41 -6.23 -0.32 -22.79
C VAL A 41 -6.93 0.92 -23.35
N TRP A 42 -6.36 2.11 -23.12
CA TRP A 42 -7.01 3.38 -23.46
C TRP A 42 -6.05 4.44 -23.95
N GLY A 43 -6.62 5.48 -24.54
CA GLY A 43 -5.88 6.62 -25.05
C GLY A 43 -6.78 7.62 -25.76
N TRP A 44 -6.20 8.38 -26.68
CA TRP A 44 -6.84 9.48 -27.39
C TRP A 44 -6.59 9.39 -28.88
N GLY A 45 -7.41 10.06 -29.68
CA GLY A 45 -7.30 10.12 -31.14
C GLY A 45 -8.43 10.90 -31.77
N ASP A 46 -8.47 10.92 -33.07
CA ASP A 46 -9.51 11.63 -33.86
C ASP A 46 -10.92 11.07 -33.63
N PRO A 47 -11.90 11.89 -33.19
CA PRO A 47 -13.27 11.45 -33.00
C PRO A 47 -13.86 10.71 -34.17
N GLY A 48 -14.52 9.57 -33.92
CA GLY A 48 -15.17 8.73 -34.90
C GLY A 48 -14.25 7.77 -35.67
N LYS A 49 -12.93 7.89 -35.59
CA LYS A 49 -12.01 6.89 -36.13
C LYS A 49 -12.06 5.59 -35.34
N THR A 50 -11.70 4.50 -35.95
CA THR A 50 -11.61 3.20 -35.30
C THR A 50 -10.17 2.95 -34.87
N VAL A 51 -10.00 2.62 -33.58
CA VAL A 51 -8.75 2.13 -33.02
C VAL A 51 -8.84 0.61 -32.92
N THR A 52 -7.79 -0.08 -33.32
CA THR A 52 -7.63 -1.55 -33.22
C THR A 52 -6.44 -1.84 -32.34
N VAL A 53 -6.63 -2.64 -31.30
CA VAL A 53 -5.57 -3.15 -30.43
C VAL A 53 -5.37 -4.63 -30.73
N THR A 54 -4.14 -5.00 -31.12
CA THR A 54 -3.79 -6.35 -31.55
C THR A 54 -2.68 -6.89 -30.63
N PRO A 55 -3.00 -7.82 -29.73
CA PRO A 55 -2.01 -8.54 -28.95
C PRO A 55 -1.34 -9.66 -29.75
N SER A 56 -0.09 -10.00 -29.43
CA SER A 56 0.65 -11.10 -30.08
C SER A 56 0.66 -12.40 -29.30
N TRP A 57 0.09 -12.44 -28.09
CA TRP A 57 0.02 -13.68 -27.30
C TRP A 57 -1.05 -14.62 -27.80
N TYR A 58 -0.83 -15.90 -27.53
CA TYR A 58 -1.70 -16.97 -27.99
C TYR A 58 -3.13 -16.86 -27.41
N GLY A 59 -4.10 -17.12 -28.24
CA GLY A 59 -5.53 -17.13 -27.87
C GLY A 59 -6.19 -15.75 -27.82
N ALA A 60 -5.42 -14.65 -27.95
CA ALA A 60 -6.00 -13.33 -27.99
C ALA A 60 -6.39 -12.90 -29.41
N ALA A 61 -7.51 -12.19 -29.53
CA ALA A 61 -7.99 -11.63 -30.76
C ALA A 61 -7.82 -10.10 -30.79
N PRO A 62 -7.68 -9.48 -31.96
CA PRO A 62 -7.76 -8.03 -32.10
C PRO A 62 -9.10 -7.50 -31.59
N VAL A 63 -9.05 -6.39 -30.82
CA VAL A 63 -10.23 -5.69 -30.30
C VAL A 63 -10.30 -4.27 -30.87
N THR A 64 -11.50 -3.75 -31.03
CA THR A 64 -11.69 -2.43 -31.64
C THR A 64 -12.62 -1.53 -30.83
N ALA A 65 -12.37 -0.22 -30.87
CA ALA A 65 -13.30 0.79 -30.40
C ALA A 65 -13.34 1.97 -31.38
N LYS A 66 -14.44 2.72 -31.35
CA LYS A 66 -14.50 4.04 -31.99
C LYS A 66 -14.06 5.09 -30.98
N VAL A 67 -13.24 6.01 -31.44
CA VAL A 67 -12.89 7.20 -30.68
C VAL A 67 -14.16 8.01 -30.37
N ALA A 68 -14.42 8.32 -29.15
CA ALA A 68 -15.57 9.09 -28.68
C ALA A 68 -15.49 10.56 -29.13
N LYS A 69 -16.55 11.34 -28.93
CA LYS A 69 -16.59 12.75 -29.34
C LYS A 69 -15.60 13.64 -28.58
N ASP A 70 -15.25 13.22 -27.38
CA ASP A 70 -14.25 13.88 -26.52
C ASP A 70 -12.80 13.49 -26.84
N GLY A 71 -12.58 12.70 -27.88
CA GLY A 71 -11.27 12.24 -28.31
C GLY A 71 -10.78 10.99 -27.58
N THR A 72 -11.49 10.44 -26.61
CA THR A 72 -11.07 9.25 -25.85
C THR A 72 -11.43 7.95 -26.56
N TRP A 73 -10.64 6.89 -26.32
CA TRP A 73 -11.00 5.52 -26.68
C TRP A 73 -10.55 4.55 -25.57
N ARG A 74 -11.29 3.45 -25.43
CA ARG A 74 -10.98 2.36 -24.50
C ARG A 74 -11.42 1.03 -25.09
N VAL A 75 -10.59 0.00 -24.95
CA VAL A 75 -10.89 -1.39 -25.29
C VAL A 75 -10.53 -2.30 -24.14
N ASN A 76 -11.14 -3.46 -24.10
CA ASN A 76 -10.79 -4.52 -23.17
C ASN A 76 -10.05 -5.62 -23.94
N VAL A 77 -8.85 -5.99 -23.47
CA VAL A 77 -8.00 -7.01 -24.07
C VAL A 77 -7.91 -8.19 -23.11
N ASP A 78 -8.22 -9.38 -23.61
CA ASP A 78 -8.07 -10.60 -22.82
C ASP A 78 -6.61 -11.01 -22.75
N THR A 79 -6.13 -11.30 -21.54
CA THR A 79 -4.80 -11.82 -21.25
C THR A 79 -4.88 -13.30 -20.92
N GLY A 80 -3.89 -14.07 -21.35
CA GLY A 80 -3.78 -15.48 -21.03
C GLY A 80 -2.93 -15.74 -19.79
N GLU A 81 -2.38 -16.93 -19.73
CA GLU A 81 -1.41 -17.35 -18.71
C GLU A 81 -0.18 -16.46 -18.72
N ALA A 82 0.61 -16.55 -17.63
CA ALA A 82 1.87 -15.80 -17.52
C ALA A 82 2.84 -16.16 -18.66
N GLY A 83 3.57 -15.17 -19.14
CA GLY A 83 4.56 -15.38 -20.20
C GLY A 83 5.01 -14.09 -20.88
N GLY A 84 5.70 -14.25 -21.97
CA GLY A 84 6.29 -13.17 -22.79
C GLY A 84 7.76 -13.47 -23.15
N PRO A 85 8.45 -12.54 -23.82
CA PRO A 85 7.95 -11.21 -24.20
C PRO A 85 7.01 -11.24 -25.42
N TYR A 86 6.01 -10.36 -25.40
CA TYR A 86 5.02 -10.17 -26.44
C TYR A 86 5.07 -8.75 -27.02
N VAL A 87 4.25 -8.52 -28.04
CA VAL A 87 4.01 -7.21 -28.66
C VAL A 87 2.53 -6.86 -28.54
N LEU A 88 2.24 -5.61 -28.19
CA LEU A 88 0.90 -5.03 -28.27
C LEU A 88 0.91 -3.92 -29.32
N THR A 89 0.10 -4.06 -30.36
CA THR A 89 0.02 -3.07 -31.44
C THR A 89 -1.30 -2.31 -31.35
N VAL A 90 -1.24 -0.98 -31.36
CA VAL A 90 -2.40 -0.08 -31.39
C VAL A 90 -2.39 0.66 -32.73
N LYS A 91 -3.47 0.58 -33.48
CA LYS A 91 -3.54 1.15 -34.82
C LYS A 91 -4.83 1.95 -35.07
N SER A 92 -4.70 3.11 -35.72
CA SER A 92 -5.84 3.90 -36.21
C SER A 92 -5.52 4.46 -37.57
N GLY A 93 -6.24 4.02 -38.59
CA GLY A 93 -5.97 4.41 -39.99
C GLY A 93 -4.55 4.02 -40.44
N LYS A 94 -3.69 5.01 -40.70
CA LYS A 94 -2.28 4.83 -41.08
C LYS A 94 -1.32 4.86 -39.92
N GLU A 95 -1.76 5.32 -38.75
CA GLU A 95 -0.94 5.44 -37.51
C GLU A 95 -0.86 4.10 -36.83
N SER A 96 0.31 3.78 -36.27
CA SER A 96 0.55 2.54 -35.54
C SER A 96 1.58 2.78 -34.42
N ILE A 97 1.23 2.35 -33.22
CA ILE A 97 2.08 2.33 -32.03
C ILE A 97 2.33 0.86 -31.67
N HIS A 98 3.57 0.52 -31.37
CA HIS A 98 3.98 -0.83 -31.00
C HIS A 98 4.66 -0.81 -29.65
N PHE A 99 4.14 -1.56 -28.70
CA PHE A 99 4.78 -1.82 -27.43
C PHE A 99 5.47 -3.17 -27.50
N VAL A 100 6.77 -3.20 -27.21
CA VAL A 100 7.59 -4.42 -27.25
C VAL A 100 7.95 -4.87 -25.84
N ASP A 101 8.37 -6.14 -25.71
CA ASP A 101 8.73 -6.74 -24.42
C ASP A 101 7.59 -6.65 -23.39
N VAL A 102 6.35 -6.85 -23.86
CA VAL A 102 5.16 -6.91 -22.99
C VAL A 102 5.12 -8.28 -22.31
N MET A 103 4.96 -8.28 -20.99
CA MET A 103 4.83 -9.51 -20.20
C MET A 103 3.40 -9.67 -19.72
N LEU A 104 2.92 -10.90 -19.62
CA LEU A 104 1.72 -11.27 -18.88
C LEU A 104 2.16 -11.83 -17.52
N GLY A 105 1.67 -11.25 -16.43
CA GLY A 105 2.12 -11.62 -15.09
C GLY A 105 1.23 -11.02 -14.00
N GLU A 106 1.76 -10.91 -12.81
CA GLU A 106 1.08 -10.29 -11.68
C GLU A 106 1.43 -8.80 -11.61
N VAL A 107 0.44 -7.95 -11.42
CA VAL A 107 0.63 -6.49 -11.29
C VAL A 107 0.13 -6.03 -9.93
N TRP A 108 0.96 -5.31 -9.19
CA TRP A 108 0.62 -4.77 -7.88
C TRP A 108 0.88 -3.26 -7.81
N ILE A 109 0.01 -2.55 -7.12
CA ILE A 109 0.14 -1.11 -6.90
C ILE A 109 0.72 -0.87 -5.50
N CYS A 110 1.89 -0.22 -5.45
CA CYS A 110 2.58 0.12 -4.23
C CYS A 110 2.29 1.58 -3.88
N ALA A 111 1.45 1.84 -2.89
CA ALA A 111 1.01 3.18 -2.52
C ALA A 111 1.25 3.45 -1.02
N GLY A 112 1.25 4.70 -0.61
CA GLY A 112 1.50 5.11 0.77
C GLY A 112 2.41 6.32 0.89
N GLN A 113 3.07 6.44 2.05
CA GLN A 113 3.96 7.57 2.33
C GLN A 113 5.44 7.16 2.34
N SER A 114 6.28 7.95 3.00
CA SER A 114 7.75 7.83 2.97
C SER A 114 8.30 6.42 3.27
N ASN A 115 7.66 5.63 4.12
CA ASN A 115 8.08 4.25 4.39
C ASN A 115 7.83 3.30 3.20
N MET A 116 6.86 3.59 2.33
CA MET A 116 6.70 2.93 1.04
C MET A 116 7.59 3.58 -0.04
N GLU A 117 7.82 4.89 0.04
CA GLU A 117 8.62 5.65 -0.94
C GLU A 117 10.11 5.35 -0.85
N MET A 118 10.63 5.08 0.36
CA MET A 118 12.06 4.88 0.62
C MET A 118 12.68 3.95 -0.42
N PRO A 119 13.60 4.45 -1.25
CA PRO A 119 14.20 3.64 -2.32
C PRO A 119 15.16 2.60 -1.74
N VAL A 120 15.46 1.56 -2.51
CA VAL A 120 16.43 0.53 -2.09
C VAL A 120 17.78 1.15 -1.72
N SER A 121 18.21 2.23 -2.36
CA SER A 121 19.44 2.95 -2.01
C SER A 121 19.36 3.73 -0.70
N GLY A 122 18.18 3.83 -0.09
CA GLY A 122 17.94 4.61 1.13
C GLY A 122 17.64 6.09 0.86
N PHE A 123 17.29 6.82 1.94
CA PHE A 123 17.16 8.28 1.94
C PHE A 123 18.41 8.90 2.54
N GLY A 124 19.17 9.69 1.79
CA GLY A 124 20.25 10.51 2.31
C GLY A 124 21.11 9.86 3.42
N PHE A 125 20.69 10.00 4.68
CA PHE A 125 21.36 9.46 5.86
C PHE A 125 20.69 8.21 6.46
N GLN A 126 19.74 7.60 5.74
CA GLN A 126 18.96 6.45 6.20
C GLN A 126 19.13 5.31 5.20
N GLU A 127 19.79 4.25 5.65
CA GLU A 127 20.04 3.06 4.84
C GLU A 127 18.83 2.12 4.79
N VAL A 128 18.86 1.22 3.81
CA VAL A 128 18.02 0.03 3.74
C VAL A 128 18.89 -1.21 3.96
N ALA A 129 18.50 -2.06 4.88
CA ALA A 129 19.20 -3.31 5.15
C ALA A 129 19.18 -4.22 3.90
N GLY A 130 20.33 -4.78 3.54
CA GLY A 130 20.46 -5.62 2.35
C GLY A 130 20.46 -4.88 1.00
N ALA A 131 20.44 -3.55 0.97
CA ALA A 131 20.39 -2.74 -0.25
C ALA A 131 21.49 -3.11 -1.26
N ARG A 132 22.74 -3.24 -0.81
CA ARG A 132 23.88 -3.58 -1.70
C ARG A 132 23.70 -4.91 -2.40
N ASP A 133 23.26 -5.94 -1.67
CA ASP A 133 22.99 -7.26 -2.21
C ASP A 133 21.85 -7.23 -3.23
N ALA A 134 20.75 -6.54 -2.91
CA ALA A 134 19.61 -6.34 -3.81
C ALA A 134 20.04 -5.66 -5.11
N ILE A 135 20.81 -4.57 -5.05
CA ILE A 135 21.29 -3.82 -6.23
C ILE A 135 22.23 -4.69 -7.09
N ILE A 136 23.16 -5.42 -6.46
CA ILE A 136 24.09 -6.31 -7.19
C ILE A 136 23.32 -7.42 -7.92
N LYS A 137 22.32 -8.01 -7.27
CA LYS A 137 21.51 -9.10 -7.83
C LYS A 137 20.41 -8.65 -8.77
N ALA A 138 20.09 -7.35 -8.84
CA ALA A 138 18.92 -6.85 -9.56
C ALA A 138 18.84 -7.30 -11.03
N ALA A 139 19.97 -7.42 -11.72
CA ALA A 139 20.02 -7.88 -13.11
C ALA A 139 19.51 -9.32 -13.31
N THR A 140 19.57 -10.19 -12.29
CA THR A 140 19.02 -11.55 -12.36
C THR A 140 17.51 -11.57 -12.48
N TYR A 141 16.82 -10.48 -12.10
CA TYR A 141 15.40 -10.29 -12.21
C TYR A 141 14.97 -9.57 -13.50
N ALA A 142 15.91 -9.24 -14.43
CA ALA A 142 15.59 -8.49 -15.64
C ALA A 142 14.52 -9.15 -16.54
N GLY A 143 14.37 -10.47 -16.46
CA GLY A 143 13.33 -11.24 -17.14
C GLY A 143 12.00 -11.33 -16.37
N LYS A 144 12.00 -11.10 -15.06
CA LYS A 144 10.88 -11.40 -14.18
C LYS A 144 10.25 -10.18 -13.53
N VAL A 145 11.00 -9.13 -13.19
CA VAL A 145 10.50 -7.95 -12.48
C VAL A 145 10.50 -6.74 -13.39
N ARG A 146 9.40 -6.02 -13.38
CA ARG A 146 9.21 -4.75 -14.10
C ARG A 146 8.71 -3.68 -13.15
N ILE A 147 9.15 -2.46 -13.34
CA ILE A 147 8.90 -1.34 -12.45
C ILE A 147 8.43 -0.15 -13.26
N ILE A 148 7.37 0.49 -12.82
CA ILE A 148 7.00 1.83 -13.25
C ILE A 148 6.89 2.73 -12.01
N ASP A 149 7.67 3.80 -11.97
CA ASP A 149 7.63 4.78 -10.89
C ASP A 149 6.79 5.97 -11.35
N ILE A 150 5.66 6.22 -10.70
CA ILE A 150 4.81 7.36 -10.96
C ILE A 150 5.44 8.59 -10.29
N LYS A 151 5.85 9.56 -11.10
CA LYS A 151 6.49 10.80 -10.63
C LYS A 151 5.70 12.06 -10.96
N THR A 152 4.50 11.90 -11.48
CA THR A 152 3.58 13.01 -11.73
C THR A 152 3.37 13.78 -10.42
N PRO A 153 3.39 15.12 -10.46
CA PRO A 153 3.14 15.93 -9.28
C PRO A 153 1.70 15.75 -8.78
N ARG A 154 1.46 16.14 -7.53
CA ARG A 154 0.11 16.34 -7.03
C ARG A 154 -0.61 17.43 -7.85
N CYS A 155 -1.92 17.29 -8.02
CA CYS A 155 -2.73 18.19 -8.83
C CYS A 155 -4.01 18.60 -8.09
N GLN A 156 -4.41 19.87 -8.22
CA GLN A 156 -5.70 20.33 -7.69
C GLN A 156 -6.87 19.79 -8.50
N GLU A 157 -6.69 19.67 -9.82
CA GLU A 157 -7.68 19.09 -10.72
C GLU A 157 -7.22 17.72 -11.22
N PRO A 158 -8.14 16.78 -11.50
CA PRO A 158 -7.79 15.51 -12.10
C PRO A 158 -7.06 15.69 -13.43
N ILE A 159 -6.02 14.91 -13.64
CA ILE A 159 -5.32 14.81 -14.92
C ILE A 159 -5.64 13.48 -15.59
N ASP A 160 -5.56 13.45 -16.93
CA ASP A 160 -5.94 12.29 -17.72
C ASP A 160 -4.80 11.29 -17.92
N ASP A 161 -3.54 11.71 -17.72
CA ASP A 161 -2.36 10.91 -18.06
C ASP A 161 -1.19 11.22 -17.15
N ILE A 162 -0.22 10.33 -17.09
CA ILE A 162 0.99 10.42 -16.28
C ILE A 162 2.23 10.54 -17.15
N GLU A 163 3.34 11.00 -16.56
CA GLU A 163 4.67 10.90 -17.16
C GLU A 163 5.45 9.78 -16.49
N ALA A 164 5.42 8.59 -17.07
CA ALA A 164 6.14 7.43 -16.56
C ALA A 164 6.38 6.41 -17.69
N ALA A 165 7.33 5.50 -17.50
CA ALA A 165 7.54 4.37 -18.38
C ALA A 165 8.02 3.16 -17.58
N TRP A 166 7.61 1.97 -18.01
CA TRP A 166 8.05 0.72 -17.44
C TRP A 166 9.55 0.47 -17.72
N LYS A 167 10.20 -0.14 -16.74
CA LYS A 167 11.62 -0.47 -16.78
C LYS A 167 11.82 -1.93 -16.42
N ARG A 168 12.80 -2.56 -17.02
CA ARG A 168 13.33 -3.85 -16.56
C ARG A 168 14.09 -3.68 -15.25
N ALA A 169 14.09 -4.73 -14.44
CA ALA A 169 15.00 -4.80 -13.30
C ALA A 169 16.45 -4.66 -13.74
N SER A 170 17.17 -3.78 -13.09
CA SER A 170 18.59 -3.48 -13.26
C SER A 170 19.13 -2.87 -11.97
N ALA A 171 20.44 -2.74 -11.82
CA ALA A 171 21.01 -2.08 -10.66
C ALA A 171 20.44 -0.66 -10.46
N ALA A 172 20.30 0.11 -11.54
CA ALA A 172 19.79 1.48 -11.48
C ALA A 172 18.29 1.54 -11.14
N SER A 173 17.43 0.72 -11.78
CA SER A 173 15.99 0.71 -11.48
C SER A 173 15.71 0.17 -10.08
N CYS A 174 16.46 -0.83 -9.62
CA CYS A 174 16.38 -1.34 -8.25
C CYS A 174 16.78 -0.27 -7.24
N ALA A 175 17.94 0.38 -7.42
CA ALA A 175 18.42 1.39 -6.47
C ALA A 175 17.44 2.55 -6.26
N GLY A 176 16.71 2.95 -7.31
CA GLY A 176 15.83 4.13 -7.30
C GLY A 176 14.36 3.85 -7.01
N THR A 177 13.94 2.61 -6.86
CA THR A 177 12.53 2.25 -6.62
C THR A 177 12.25 1.93 -5.14
N SER A 178 10.97 1.89 -4.76
CA SER A 178 10.51 1.48 -3.43
C SER A 178 11.20 0.20 -2.95
N ALA A 179 11.87 0.25 -1.79
CA ALA A 179 12.48 -0.93 -1.20
C ALA A 179 11.43 -1.99 -0.83
N VAL A 180 10.34 -1.59 -0.18
CA VAL A 180 9.23 -2.50 0.15
C VAL A 180 8.65 -3.13 -1.11
N GLY A 181 8.36 -2.30 -2.14
CA GLY A 181 7.85 -2.78 -3.43
C GLY A 181 8.81 -3.71 -4.14
N TRP A 182 10.10 -3.42 -4.14
CA TRP A 182 11.13 -4.27 -4.73
C TRP A 182 11.21 -5.66 -4.07
N PHE A 183 11.32 -5.71 -2.74
CA PHE A 183 11.41 -6.97 -2.02
C PHE A 183 10.12 -7.78 -2.12
N PHE A 184 8.97 -7.14 -2.07
CA PHE A 184 7.68 -7.75 -2.35
C PHE A 184 7.64 -8.40 -3.75
N ALA A 185 8.03 -7.66 -4.79
CA ALA A 185 7.98 -8.14 -6.17
C ALA A 185 8.95 -9.30 -6.41
N THR A 186 10.17 -9.23 -5.89
CA THR A 186 11.16 -10.30 -6.04
C THR A 186 10.74 -11.56 -5.31
N ALA A 187 10.18 -11.45 -4.09
CA ALA A 187 9.66 -12.58 -3.35
C ALA A 187 8.49 -13.26 -4.09
N LEU A 188 7.57 -12.49 -4.67
CA LEU A 188 6.48 -13.05 -5.49
C LEU A 188 7.01 -13.71 -6.76
N ALA A 189 7.94 -13.07 -7.48
CA ALA A 189 8.49 -13.59 -8.73
C ALA A 189 9.25 -14.92 -8.53
N ASP A 190 9.92 -15.06 -7.39
CA ASP A 190 10.64 -16.29 -7.05
C ASP A 190 9.69 -17.44 -6.65
N ASN A 191 8.60 -17.13 -5.94
CA ASN A 191 7.67 -18.16 -5.46
C ASN A 191 6.61 -18.56 -6.50
N LEU A 192 6.15 -17.64 -7.33
CA LEU A 192 5.13 -17.90 -8.34
C LEU A 192 5.74 -18.32 -9.68
N ASP A 193 7.03 -18.07 -9.90
CA ASP A 193 7.76 -18.25 -11.17
C ASP A 193 7.08 -17.56 -12.37
N VAL A 194 6.53 -16.36 -12.14
CA VAL A 194 5.87 -15.55 -13.16
C VAL A 194 6.43 -14.13 -13.20
N PRO A 195 6.27 -13.39 -14.29
CA PRO A 195 6.58 -11.97 -14.33
C PRO A 195 5.77 -11.20 -13.28
N VAL A 196 6.41 -10.25 -12.59
CA VAL A 196 5.78 -9.36 -11.63
C VAL A 196 6.07 -7.92 -12.00
N GLY A 197 5.01 -7.14 -12.18
CA GLY A 197 5.05 -5.69 -12.37
C GLY A 197 4.63 -4.95 -11.12
N ILE A 198 5.39 -3.93 -10.73
CA ILE A 198 5.00 -3.02 -9.66
C ILE A 198 4.80 -1.61 -10.19
N ILE A 199 3.64 -1.04 -9.86
CA ILE A 199 3.32 0.38 -10.07
C ILE A 199 3.64 1.10 -8.77
N VAL A 200 4.78 1.79 -8.74
CA VAL A 200 5.31 2.46 -7.54
C VAL A 200 4.78 3.88 -7.51
N ASN A 201 3.89 4.14 -6.59
CA ASN A 201 3.14 5.38 -6.50
C ASN A 201 3.03 5.95 -5.07
N PRO A 202 4.07 5.94 -4.23
CA PRO A 202 4.04 6.54 -2.90
C PRO A 202 4.32 8.05 -2.94
N TRP A 203 3.94 8.76 -1.84
CA TRP A 203 4.32 10.16 -1.61
C TRP A 203 4.60 10.42 -0.13
N GLY A 204 5.84 10.78 0.19
CA GLY A 204 6.29 11.06 1.55
C GLY A 204 5.51 12.19 2.22
N GLY A 205 5.23 12.03 3.53
CA GLY A 205 4.51 13.03 4.32
C GLY A 205 3.01 13.17 4.01
N SER A 206 2.46 12.38 3.08
CA SER A 206 1.04 12.50 2.72
C SER A 206 0.11 11.99 3.82
N ARG A 207 -1.04 12.63 3.95
CA ARG A 207 -2.20 12.15 4.70
C ARG A 207 -3.08 11.28 3.80
N ILE A 208 -3.89 10.40 4.42
CA ILE A 208 -4.78 9.51 3.68
C ILE A 208 -5.80 10.27 2.82
N GLU A 209 -6.25 11.43 3.28
CA GLU A 209 -7.23 12.27 2.60
C GLU A 209 -6.76 12.75 1.22
N ALA A 210 -5.44 12.93 1.04
CA ALA A 210 -4.88 13.31 -0.25
C ALA A 210 -5.04 12.22 -1.33
N TRP A 211 -5.30 10.98 -0.92
CA TRP A 211 -5.49 9.81 -1.78
C TRP A 211 -6.97 9.52 -2.11
N MET A 212 -7.87 10.39 -1.71
CA MET A 212 -9.33 10.25 -1.81
C MET A 212 -9.94 11.46 -2.48
N THR A 213 -11.16 11.29 -3.04
CA THR A 213 -11.98 12.43 -3.42
C THR A 213 -12.73 12.98 -2.20
N ASN A 214 -13.19 14.24 -2.27
CA ASN A 214 -14.01 14.83 -1.23
C ASN A 214 -15.31 14.05 -1.00
N GLU A 215 -15.93 13.54 -2.08
CA GLU A 215 -17.13 12.70 -1.99
C GLU A 215 -16.85 11.40 -1.23
N ALA A 216 -15.66 10.80 -1.42
CA ALA A 216 -15.28 9.59 -0.67
C ALA A 216 -15.03 9.90 0.82
N ILE A 217 -14.47 11.06 1.14
CA ILE A 217 -14.31 11.51 2.52
C ILE A 217 -15.70 11.73 3.17
N ASP A 218 -16.59 12.41 2.50
CA ASP A 218 -17.96 12.66 2.98
C ASP A 218 -18.76 11.36 3.16
N ALA A 219 -18.50 10.36 2.30
CA ALA A 219 -19.12 9.04 2.38
C ALA A 219 -18.50 8.11 3.46
N ALA A 220 -17.40 8.50 4.12
CA ALA A 220 -16.71 7.68 5.11
C ALA A 220 -17.49 7.51 6.44
N GLY A 221 -18.56 8.27 6.66
CA GLY A 221 -19.34 8.22 7.90
C GLY A 221 -18.61 8.86 9.09
N ILE A 222 -17.79 9.87 8.81
CA ILE A 222 -17.12 10.71 9.81
C ILE A 222 -18.07 11.77 10.35
N THR A 223 -17.78 12.34 11.52
CA THR A 223 -18.57 13.43 12.10
C THR A 223 -18.30 14.77 11.40
N ALA A 224 -19.16 15.77 11.62
CA ALA A 224 -18.95 17.12 11.10
C ALA A 224 -17.67 17.76 11.69
N GLU A 225 -17.35 17.47 12.94
CA GLU A 225 -16.14 17.94 13.60
C GLU A 225 -14.89 17.31 13.00
N GLU A 226 -14.91 15.98 12.73
CA GLU A 226 -13.83 15.27 12.06
C GLU A 226 -13.62 15.82 10.63
N ARG A 227 -14.71 16.08 9.89
CA ARG A 227 -14.64 16.69 8.55
C ARG A 227 -14.06 18.11 8.61
N ALA A 228 -14.51 18.93 9.54
CA ALA A 228 -13.99 20.29 9.71
C ALA A 228 -12.49 20.28 10.08
N ALA A 229 -12.04 19.31 10.86
CA ALA A 229 -10.63 19.15 11.19
C ALA A 229 -9.78 18.77 9.96
N ILE A 230 -10.32 17.98 9.04
CA ILE A 230 -9.68 17.67 7.75
C ILE A 230 -9.57 18.93 6.89
N ASP A 231 -10.65 19.69 6.77
CA ASP A 231 -10.70 20.92 5.97
C ASP A 231 -9.79 22.03 6.50
N ALA A 232 -9.52 22.02 7.81
CA ALA A 232 -8.65 23.00 8.46
C ALA A 232 -7.15 22.69 8.26
N VAL A 233 -6.79 21.55 7.69
CA VAL A 233 -5.39 21.21 7.40
C VAL A 233 -4.88 22.07 6.26
N GLU A 234 -3.99 23.00 6.59
CA GLU A 234 -3.31 23.81 5.58
C GLU A 234 -2.25 23.02 4.84
N GLU A 235 -2.13 23.26 3.57
CA GLU A 235 -1.05 22.76 2.73
C GLU A 235 0.28 23.41 3.18
N LYS A 236 1.09 22.68 3.92
CA LYS A 236 2.30 23.24 4.54
C LYS A 236 3.42 23.48 3.57
N LEU A 237 3.59 22.62 2.60
CA LEU A 237 4.68 22.70 1.62
C LEU A 237 4.27 22.00 0.32
N ASP A 238 4.84 22.45 -0.78
CA ASP A 238 4.59 21.87 -2.11
C ASP A 238 4.94 20.37 -2.26
N ARG A 239 5.67 19.80 -1.33
CA ARG A 239 6.12 18.41 -1.42
C ARG A 239 5.39 17.42 -0.51
N TRP A 240 4.60 17.88 0.46
CA TRP A 240 3.88 17.02 1.42
C TRP A 240 2.38 17.31 1.38
N PRO A 241 1.65 16.66 0.47
CA PRO A 241 0.22 16.87 0.36
C PRO A 241 -0.50 16.33 1.59
N GLU A 242 -1.16 17.20 2.29
CA GLU A 242 -1.98 16.89 3.45
C GLU A 242 -3.47 17.13 3.17
N THR A 243 -3.78 17.98 2.19
CA THR A 243 -5.16 18.30 1.80
C THR A 243 -5.77 17.23 0.90
N PRO A 244 -7.11 17.07 0.91
CA PRO A 244 -7.83 16.10 0.08
C PRO A 244 -7.49 16.19 -1.41
N GLU A 245 -7.67 15.08 -2.12
CA GLU A 245 -7.66 14.90 -3.58
C GLU A 245 -6.32 15.06 -4.30
N LEU A 246 -5.33 15.76 -3.75
CA LEU A 246 -4.14 16.17 -4.50
C LEU A 246 -3.35 15.01 -5.11
N ILE A 247 -3.24 13.88 -4.42
CA ILE A 247 -2.58 12.68 -4.94
C ILE A 247 -3.55 11.85 -5.77
N TRP A 248 -4.82 11.80 -5.35
CA TRP A 248 -5.85 11.16 -6.17
C TRP A 248 -5.86 11.75 -7.57
N ASN A 249 -5.99 13.05 -7.70
CA ASN A 249 -6.08 13.76 -8.98
C ASN A 249 -4.85 13.58 -9.86
N GLY A 250 -3.65 13.67 -9.27
CA GLY A 250 -2.40 13.63 -10.02
C GLY A 250 -1.81 12.24 -10.25
N ARG A 251 -2.23 11.24 -9.47
CA ARG A 251 -1.52 9.96 -9.46
C ARG A 251 -2.37 8.71 -9.45
N MET A 252 -3.54 8.72 -8.82
CA MET A 252 -4.40 7.54 -8.75
C MET A 252 -5.43 7.53 -9.87
N ALA A 253 -6.14 8.64 -10.06
CA ALA A 253 -7.15 8.77 -11.11
C ALA A 253 -6.62 8.48 -12.52
N PRO A 254 -5.47 9.01 -12.96
CA PRO A 254 -4.97 8.78 -14.32
C PRO A 254 -4.54 7.34 -14.61
N ILE A 255 -4.30 6.53 -13.59
CA ILE A 255 -3.96 5.10 -13.75
C ILE A 255 -5.11 4.16 -13.39
N ALA A 256 -6.25 4.71 -12.97
CA ALA A 256 -7.39 3.93 -12.54
C ALA A 256 -7.90 3.01 -13.65
N GLY A 257 -8.07 1.74 -13.31
CA GLY A 257 -8.47 0.69 -14.25
C GLY A 257 -7.32 -0.02 -14.95
N TYR A 258 -6.05 0.37 -14.80
CA TYR A 258 -4.95 -0.47 -15.26
C TYR A 258 -5.03 -1.85 -14.59
N GLY A 259 -4.94 -2.92 -15.40
CA GLY A 259 -5.10 -4.28 -14.88
C GLY A 259 -4.09 -4.58 -13.76
N ALA A 260 -4.58 -4.76 -12.55
CA ALA A 260 -3.78 -5.08 -11.39
C ALA A 260 -4.45 -6.15 -10.53
N ARG A 261 -3.63 -6.91 -9.76
CA ARG A 261 -4.08 -7.90 -8.80
C ARG A 261 -4.61 -7.24 -7.54
N GLY A 262 -3.88 -6.26 -6.99
CA GLY A 262 -4.21 -5.62 -5.72
C GLY A 262 -3.29 -4.47 -5.36
N PHE A 263 -3.42 -4.04 -4.11
CA PHE A 263 -2.67 -2.91 -3.55
C PHE A 263 -1.84 -3.36 -2.35
N ILE A 264 -0.63 -2.82 -2.23
CA ILE A 264 0.14 -2.82 -0.98
C ILE A 264 0.26 -1.38 -0.49
N TRP A 265 -0.01 -1.17 0.82
CA TRP A 265 -0.13 0.15 1.42
C TRP A 265 0.73 0.29 2.67
N TYR A 266 1.52 1.37 2.76
CA TYR A 266 2.29 1.68 3.97
C TYR A 266 2.20 3.18 4.27
N GLN A 267 1.24 3.54 5.12
CA GLN A 267 0.94 4.94 5.46
C GLN A 267 0.30 5.01 6.85
N GLY A 268 0.30 6.18 7.47
CA GLY A 268 -0.39 6.48 8.73
C GLY A 268 0.33 7.51 9.60
N CYS A 269 1.67 7.69 9.46
CA CYS A 269 2.43 8.60 10.33
C CYS A 269 1.87 10.04 10.34
N SER A 270 1.42 10.55 9.20
CA SER A 270 0.81 11.89 9.08
C SER A 270 -0.62 11.97 9.61
N ASN A 271 -1.22 10.83 9.96
CA ASN A 271 -2.58 10.73 10.49
C ASN A 271 -2.63 10.27 11.96
N ILE A 272 -1.48 10.11 12.64
CA ILE A 272 -1.46 9.79 14.07
C ILE A 272 -2.29 10.83 14.84
N GLY A 273 -3.19 10.36 15.72
CA GLY A 273 -4.13 11.20 16.45
C GLY A 273 -5.48 11.43 15.76
N GLN A 274 -5.68 10.85 14.57
CA GLN A 274 -6.95 10.93 13.86
C GLN A 274 -7.81 9.69 14.13
N GLU A 275 -8.84 9.85 14.95
CA GLU A 275 -9.68 8.75 15.43
C GLU A 275 -10.52 8.08 14.32
N CYS A 276 -10.83 8.80 13.25
CA CYS A 276 -11.63 8.29 12.13
C CYS A 276 -10.81 7.65 11.00
N TYR A 277 -9.52 7.37 11.22
CA TYR A 277 -8.65 6.84 10.16
C TYR A 277 -9.16 5.51 9.57
N ASP A 278 -9.70 4.62 10.38
CA ASP A 278 -10.28 3.35 9.91
C ASP A 278 -11.47 3.54 8.95
N LYS A 279 -12.32 4.54 9.22
CA LYS A 279 -13.43 4.91 8.35
C LYS A 279 -12.91 5.50 7.03
N LEU A 280 -11.92 6.39 7.09
CA LEU A 280 -11.27 6.95 5.90
C LEU A 280 -10.58 5.87 5.09
N GLN A 281 -9.83 4.95 5.72
CA GLN A 281 -9.17 3.84 5.02
C GLN A 281 -10.19 2.93 4.33
N THR A 282 -11.31 2.65 4.99
CA THR A 282 -12.41 1.87 4.40
C THR A 282 -12.98 2.55 3.16
N SER A 283 -13.26 3.85 3.25
CA SER A 283 -13.80 4.63 2.13
C SER A 283 -12.78 4.79 0.99
N MET A 284 -11.50 5.00 1.31
CA MET A 284 -10.42 5.06 0.31
C MET A 284 -10.31 3.77 -0.48
N VAL A 285 -10.28 2.63 0.20
CA VAL A 285 -10.18 1.32 -0.48
C VAL A 285 -11.41 1.05 -1.34
N LYS A 286 -12.59 1.45 -0.86
CA LYS A 286 -13.81 1.37 -1.68
C LYS A 286 -13.71 2.24 -2.93
N LEU A 287 -13.30 3.51 -2.81
CA LEU A 287 -13.08 4.41 -3.95
C LEU A 287 -12.11 3.80 -4.97
N TRP A 288 -10.99 3.25 -4.51
CA TRP A 288 -10.01 2.65 -5.40
C TRP A 288 -10.59 1.42 -6.11
N ARG A 289 -11.24 0.51 -5.39
CA ARG A 289 -11.87 -0.68 -5.97
C ARG A 289 -12.94 -0.34 -7.00
N ASP A 290 -13.80 0.64 -6.69
CA ASP A 290 -14.83 1.12 -7.62
C ASP A 290 -14.20 1.71 -8.89
N SER A 291 -13.13 2.48 -8.76
CA SER A 291 -12.42 3.10 -9.88
C SER A 291 -11.68 2.08 -10.75
N TRP A 292 -11.22 0.99 -10.16
CA TRP A 292 -10.63 -0.14 -10.91
C TRP A 292 -11.69 -1.05 -11.54
N GLY A 293 -12.89 -1.13 -10.97
CA GLY A 293 -14.00 -1.94 -11.49
C GLY A 293 -13.74 -3.43 -11.48
N ARG A 294 -12.95 -3.93 -10.50
CA ARG A 294 -12.50 -5.32 -10.42
C ARG A 294 -12.92 -6.02 -9.12
N GLY A 295 -13.99 -5.54 -8.47
CA GLY A 295 -14.50 -6.10 -7.23
C GLY A 295 -13.54 -5.90 -6.04
N ASP A 296 -13.59 -6.85 -5.11
CA ASP A 296 -12.82 -6.80 -3.87
C ASP A 296 -11.33 -7.13 -4.09
N MET A 297 -10.61 -6.27 -4.82
CA MET A 297 -9.18 -6.40 -5.02
C MET A 297 -8.45 -6.50 -3.68
N PRO A 298 -7.46 -7.42 -3.51
CA PRO A 298 -6.68 -7.53 -2.29
C PRO A 298 -6.06 -6.20 -1.85
N PHE A 299 -6.15 -5.90 -0.56
CA PHE A 299 -5.53 -4.73 0.05
C PHE A 299 -4.66 -5.18 1.24
N ILE A 300 -3.33 -5.13 1.08
CA ILE A 300 -2.37 -5.53 2.11
C ILE A 300 -1.69 -4.28 2.65
N PHE A 301 -1.76 -4.07 3.96
CA PHE A 301 -1.17 -2.87 4.55
C PHE A 301 -0.21 -3.18 5.71
N ALA A 302 0.84 -2.35 5.85
CA ALA A 302 1.74 -2.41 6.98
C ALA A 302 1.23 -1.52 8.11
N LEU A 303 1.26 -2.06 9.33
CA LEU A 303 1.10 -1.27 10.56
C LEU A 303 2.32 -0.34 10.72
N LEU A 304 2.14 0.80 11.41
CA LEU A 304 3.24 1.73 11.62
C LEU A 304 4.32 1.14 12.52
N ALA A 305 5.56 1.20 12.07
CA ALA A 305 6.72 0.78 12.87
C ALA A 305 6.91 1.65 14.12
N PRO A 306 7.41 1.07 15.21
CA PRO A 306 7.76 1.82 16.41
C PRO A 306 8.85 2.87 16.14
N TYR A 307 8.64 4.04 16.73
CA TYR A 307 9.57 5.17 16.69
C TYR A 307 9.27 6.09 17.88
N ASP A 308 10.30 6.70 18.47
CA ASP A 308 10.18 7.55 19.66
C ASP A 308 9.23 8.75 19.47
N HIS A 309 9.18 9.38 18.29
CA HIS A 309 8.41 10.61 18.04
C HIS A 309 8.74 11.78 19.02
N GLY A 310 9.94 11.79 19.64
CA GLY A 310 10.32 12.76 20.65
C GLY A 310 9.69 12.52 22.03
N ASN A 311 8.99 11.40 22.22
CA ASN A 311 8.43 10.94 23.48
C ASN A 311 8.19 9.43 23.43
N ALA A 312 9.20 8.65 23.78
CA ALA A 312 9.14 7.19 23.75
C ALA A 312 7.97 6.62 24.56
N GLU A 313 7.63 7.26 25.69
CA GLU A 313 6.54 6.84 26.60
C GLU A 313 5.14 7.25 26.10
N GLY A 314 5.04 8.11 25.09
CA GLY A 314 3.78 8.46 24.44
C GLY A 314 3.07 7.22 23.90
N ARG A 315 1.76 7.27 23.79
CA ARG A 315 0.94 6.09 23.41
C ARG A 315 0.17 6.27 22.11
N TRP A 316 0.30 7.43 21.47
CA TRP A 316 -0.49 7.76 20.30
C TRP A 316 -0.22 6.86 19.08
N ARG A 317 1.03 6.34 18.91
CA ARG A 317 1.30 5.35 17.86
C ARG A 317 0.56 4.04 18.12
N ALA A 318 0.69 3.48 19.32
CA ALA A 318 0.07 2.21 19.67
C ALA A 318 -1.47 2.30 19.58
N HIS A 319 -2.05 3.40 20.04
CA HIS A 319 -3.47 3.68 19.87
C HIS A 319 -3.87 3.78 18.38
N PHE A 320 -3.06 4.45 17.58
CA PHE A 320 -3.31 4.54 16.14
C PHE A 320 -3.27 3.16 15.46
N LEU A 321 -2.45 2.23 15.94
CA LEU A 321 -2.44 0.85 15.43
C LEU A 321 -3.75 0.09 15.75
N GLU A 322 -4.36 0.34 16.93
CA GLU A 322 -5.70 -0.17 17.21
C GLU A 322 -6.72 0.33 16.18
N ILE A 323 -6.59 1.60 15.77
CA ILE A 323 -7.46 2.19 14.74
C ILE A 323 -7.18 1.53 13.37
N GLN A 324 -5.91 1.37 12.96
CA GLN A 324 -5.56 0.69 11.73
C GLN A 324 -6.11 -0.75 11.69
N LEU A 325 -6.02 -1.50 12.78
CA LEU A 325 -6.52 -2.87 12.87
C LEU A 325 -8.05 -2.95 12.79
N ARG A 326 -8.79 -1.90 13.24
CA ARG A 326 -10.25 -1.85 13.10
C ARG A 326 -10.70 -1.94 11.64
N SER A 327 -9.92 -1.41 10.69
CA SER A 327 -10.25 -1.44 9.27
C SER A 327 -10.28 -2.85 8.66
N LEU A 328 -9.59 -3.83 9.26
CA LEU A 328 -9.69 -5.25 8.84
C LEU A 328 -11.12 -5.80 8.97
N LYS A 329 -11.93 -5.23 9.87
CA LYS A 329 -13.32 -5.67 10.09
C LYS A 329 -14.30 -5.05 9.07
N THR A 330 -13.91 -3.98 8.41
CA THR A 330 -14.77 -3.20 7.52
C THR A 330 -14.36 -3.28 6.05
N ILE A 331 -13.10 -3.63 5.76
CA ILE A 331 -12.59 -3.78 4.40
C ILE A 331 -12.51 -5.27 4.05
N PRO A 332 -13.43 -5.81 3.23
CA PRO A 332 -13.33 -7.19 2.76
C PRO A 332 -12.00 -7.44 2.03
N ASN A 333 -11.49 -8.67 2.04
CA ASN A 333 -10.25 -9.05 1.35
C ASN A 333 -9.08 -8.10 1.65
N SER A 334 -8.93 -7.73 2.93
CA SER A 334 -7.83 -6.91 3.42
C SER A 334 -7.01 -7.66 4.46
N PHE A 335 -5.72 -7.31 4.53
CA PHE A 335 -4.75 -8.00 5.37
C PHE A 335 -3.74 -7.01 5.92
N ALA A 336 -3.34 -7.18 7.18
CA ALA A 336 -2.27 -6.39 7.78
C ALA A 336 -1.00 -7.21 7.98
N VAL A 337 0.15 -6.53 7.98
CA VAL A 337 1.43 -7.06 8.45
C VAL A 337 1.96 -6.20 9.58
N SER A 338 2.44 -6.84 10.65
CA SER A 338 3.01 -6.13 11.79
C SER A 338 4.47 -5.78 11.53
N THR A 339 4.86 -4.60 11.96
CA THR A 339 6.24 -4.10 11.90
C THR A 339 6.82 -3.86 13.30
N GLU A 340 6.20 -4.45 14.33
CA GLU A 340 6.46 -4.10 15.73
C GLU A 340 7.91 -4.30 16.16
N THR A 341 8.56 -5.34 15.65
CA THR A 341 9.98 -5.62 15.96
C THR A 341 10.96 -5.02 14.93
N LEU A 342 10.44 -4.31 13.93
CA LEU A 342 11.21 -3.76 12.80
C LEU A 342 11.42 -2.24 12.91
N GLY A 343 10.98 -1.63 14.01
CA GLY A 343 11.12 -0.19 14.24
C GLY A 343 12.55 0.25 14.55
N ASN A 344 12.68 1.55 14.76
CA ASN A 344 13.94 2.16 15.18
C ASN A 344 13.64 3.37 16.11
N GLU A 345 14.36 3.48 17.21
CA GLU A 345 14.14 4.53 18.21
C GLU A 345 14.35 5.94 17.65
N VAL A 346 15.37 6.10 16.82
CA VAL A 346 15.86 7.42 16.40
C VAL A 346 15.42 7.84 14.99
N THR A 347 14.78 6.96 14.23
CA THR A 347 14.27 7.28 12.89
C THR A 347 12.92 6.66 12.61
N VAL A 348 12.03 7.46 12.02
CA VAL A 348 10.72 7.01 11.55
C VAL A 348 10.81 6.11 10.31
N HIS A 349 11.98 6.02 9.68
CA HIS A 349 12.25 5.19 8.50
C HIS A 349 13.23 4.06 8.86
N PRO A 350 12.76 2.96 9.47
CA PRO A 350 13.63 1.85 9.82
C PRO A 350 14.24 1.19 8.56
N ALA A 351 15.45 0.64 8.71
CA ALA A 351 16.21 0.04 7.62
C ALA A 351 15.61 -1.29 7.13
N GLN A 352 14.78 -1.97 7.91
CA GLN A 352 14.25 -3.32 7.68
C GLN A 352 13.10 -3.33 6.66
N LYS A 353 13.32 -2.76 5.47
CA LYS A 353 12.32 -2.72 4.39
C LYS A 353 12.12 -4.07 3.71
N LYS A 354 13.17 -4.91 3.72
CA LYS A 354 13.08 -6.26 3.16
C LYS A 354 12.08 -7.11 3.93
N GLU A 355 12.18 -7.11 5.24
CA GLU A 355 11.29 -7.88 6.11
C GLU A 355 9.83 -7.47 5.94
N VAL A 356 9.56 -6.17 5.75
CA VAL A 356 8.21 -5.66 5.46
C VAL A 356 7.71 -6.17 4.10
N GLY A 357 8.55 -6.06 3.05
CA GLY A 357 8.23 -6.54 1.70
C GLY A 357 7.98 -8.06 1.67
N ASP A 358 8.83 -8.83 2.35
CA ASP A 358 8.71 -10.29 2.46
C ASP A 358 7.42 -10.69 3.19
N MET A 359 7.06 -10.04 4.30
CA MET A 359 5.81 -10.31 5.02
C MET A 359 4.58 -9.99 4.18
N MET A 360 4.58 -8.89 3.43
CA MET A 360 3.50 -8.58 2.49
C MET A 360 3.42 -9.64 1.38
N ALA A 361 4.56 -10.14 0.88
CA ALA A 361 4.59 -11.19 -0.13
C ALA A 361 4.09 -12.54 0.43
N LEU A 362 4.50 -12.94 1.62
CA LEU A 362 3.97 -14.13 2.30
C LEU A 362 2.45 -14.03 2.48
N ARG A 363 1.96 -12.85 2.87
CA ARG A 363 0.52 -12.60 3.00
C ARG A 363 -0.19 -12.74 1.64
N ALA A 364 0.37 -12.21 0.57
CA ALA A 364 -0.17 -12.38 -0.77
C ALA A 364 -0.14 -13.84 -1.22
N LEU A 365 0.96 -14.55 -1.01
CA LEU A 365 1.12 -15.96 -1.39
C LEU A 365 0.06 -16.84 -0.73
N GLN A 366 -0.19 -16.68 0.56
CA GLN A 366 -1.19 -17.46 1.27
C GLN A 366 -2.62 -17.01 0.93
N SER A 367 -2.91 -15.70 1.07
CA SER A 367 -4.30 -15.21 1.07
C SER A 367 -4.83 -14.90 -0.33
N VAL A 368 -3.96 -14.57 -1.29
CA VAL A 368 -4.37 -14.22 -2.67
C VAL A 368 -4.10 -15.36 -3.65
N TYR A 369 -2.96 -16.05 -3.47
CA TYR A 369 -2.56 -17.14 -4.39
C TYR A 369 -2.83 -18.54 -3.83
N GLY A 370 -3.35 -18.64 -2.60
CA GLY A 370 -3.76 -19.90 -1.99
C GLY A 370 -2.61 -20.88 -1.72
N GLN A 371 -1.37 -20.39 -1.62
CA GLN A 371 -0.22 -21.24 -1.34
C GLN A 371 -0.22 -21.71 0.12
N ASN A 372 0.05 -22.99 0.32
CA ASN A 372 0.28 -23.54 1.65
C ASN A 372 1.73 -23.26 2.06
N LEU A 373 1.92 -22.31 2.98
CA LEU A 373 3.25 -21.96 3.49
C LEU A 373 3.76 -22.92 4.56
N GLY A 374 2.92 -23.87 5.04
CA GLY A 374 3.28 -24.78 6.13
C GLY A 374 3.26 -24.13 7.53
N PHE A 375 2.86 -22.87 7.64
CA PHE A 375 2.70 -22.15 8.91
C PHE A 375 1.59 -21.09 8.81
N ASP A 376 1.07 -20.67 9.97
CA ASP A 376 0.03 -19.63 10.07
C ASP A 376 0.64 -18.25 10.05
N ILE A 377 0.25 -17.42 9.07
CA ILE A 377 0.72 -16.04 8.89
C ILE A 377 -0.22 -14.99 9.50
N GLU A 378 -1.39 -15.41 10.03
CA GLU A 378 -2.34 -14.47 10.64
C GLU A 378 -1.70 -13.72 11.80
N LEU A 379 -2.06 -12.45 11.98
CA LEU A 379 -1.56 -11.65 13.11
C LEU A 379 -2.11 -12.21 14.41
N PRO A 380 -1.26 -12.42 15.43
CA PRO A 380 -1.72 -12.76 16.77
C PRO A 380 -2.52 -11.61 17.39
N GLU A 381 -3.65 -11.95 18.00
CA GLU A 381 -4.50 -11.05 18.76
C GLU A 381 -4.62 -11.55 20.20
N LEU A 382 -4.88 -10.66 21.16
CA LEU A 382 -5.16 -11.04 22.53
C LEU A 382 -6.38 -11.95 22.58
N LYS A 383 -6.20 -13.17 23.15
CA LYS A 383 -7.26 -14.18 23.28
C LYS A 383 -7.83 -14.23 24.70
N THR A 384 -6.99 -14.45 25.70
CA THR A 384 -7.38 -14.46 27.12
C THR A 384 -6.31 -13.83 27.99
N VAL A 385 -6.76 -13.27 29.12
CA VAL A 385 -5.90 -12.80 30.20
C VAL A 385 -6.48 -13.32 31.51
N ASP A 386 -5.65 -14.01 32.29
CA ASP A 386 -5.98 -14.51 33.62
C ASP A 386 -5.06 -13.82 34.64
N TYR A 387 -5.63 -13.11 35.61
CA TYR A 387 -4.91 -12.51 36.73
C TYR A 387 -4.84 -13.54 37.84
N LEU A 388 -3.63 -14.04 38.16
CA LEU A 388 -3.40 -15.15 39.07
C LEU A 388 -3.27 -14.67 40.55
N GLU A 389 -3.59 -15.54 41.47
CA GLU A 389 -3.50 -15.22 42.94
C GLU A 389 -2.06 -14.90 43.39
N ASP A 390 -1.04 -15.41 42.70
CA ASP A 390 0.37 -15.17 43.00
C ASP A 390 0.89 -13.84 42.41
N GLY A 391 0.01 -13.02 41.79
CA GLY A 391 0.35 -11.72 41.20
C GLY A 391 0.87 -11.79 39.78
N ARG A 392 1.00 -12.97 39.19
CA ARG A 392 1.31 -13.11 37.76
C ARG A 392 0.08 -12.89 36.89
N VAL A 393 0.32 -12.47 35.64
CA VAL A 393 -0.71 -12.39 34.60
C VAL A 393 -0.39 -13.40 33.52
N LYS A 394 -1.35 -14.28 33.23
CA LYS A 394 -1.26 -15.26 32.15
C LYS A 394 -1.95 -14.71 30.93
N VAL A 395 -1.21 -14.60 29.81
CA VAL A 395 -1.69 -14.07 28.54
C VAL A 395 -1.61 -15.16 27.48
N THR A 396 -2.71 -15.37 26.73
CA THR A 396 -2.71 -16.20 25.53
C THR A 396 -3.13 -15.41 24.31
N LEU A 397 -2.60 -15.79 23.16
CA LEU A 397 -2.86 -15.12 21.88
C LEU A 397 -3.54 -16.07 20.91
N THR A 398 -4.30 -15.52 19.96
CA THR A 398 -4.78 -16.26 18.78
C THR A 398 -3.62 -16.57 17.83
N HIS A 399 -3.80 -17.52 16.93
CA HIS A 399 -2.81 -17.83 15.87
C HIS A 399 -1.40 -18.16 16.38
N VAL A 400 -1.32 -18.64 17.62
CA VAL A 400 -0.10 -19.10 18.26
C VAL A 400 -0.25 -20.58 18.59
N TRP A 401 0.72 -21.40 18.15
CA TRP A 401 0.72 -22.85 18.25
C TRP A 401 2.07 -23.34 18.77
N SER A 402 2.41 -22.99 20.01
CA SER A 402 3.73 -23.35 20.60
C SER A 402 4.92 -22.79 19.83
N ASN A 403 4.82 -21.58 19.35
CA ASN A 403 5.82 -20.96 18.47
C ASN A 403 6.15 -19.49 18.80
N LEU A 404 5.79 -19.02 20.01
CA LEU A 404 6.23 -17.73 20.51
C LEU A 404 7.71 -17.76 20.90
N GLN A 405 8.42 -16.70 20.54
CA GLN A 405 9.81 -16.51 20.90
C GLN A 405 10.16 -15.02 21.00
N SER A 406 11.19 -14.72 21.76
CA SER A 406 11.85 -13.41 21.68
C SER A 406 12.94 -13.45 20.62
N ILE A 407 13.16 -12.33 19.94
CA ILE A 407 14.24 -12.21 18.96
C ILE A 407 15.58 -12.60 19.60
N SER A 408 16.30 -13.54 18.97
CA SER A 408 17.59 -14.05 19.43
C SER A 408 17.54 -14.62 20.86
N HIS A 409 16.39 -15.12 21.33
CA HIS A 409 16.18 -15.68 22.67
C HIS A 409 16.61 -14.75 23.80
N ARG A 410 16.50 -13.44 23.61
CA ARG A 410 16.78 -12.43 24.64
C ARG A 410 15.62 -12.36 25.64
N LYS A 411 15.85 -11.68 26.75
CA LYS A 411 14.77 -11.31 27.68
C LYS A 411 13.64 -10.63 26.89
N ILE A 412 12.40 -11.04 27.15
CA ILE A 412 11.22 -10.41 26.53
C ILE A 412 11.09 -8.98 27.05
N VAL A 413 10.86 -8.05 26.15
CA VAL A 413 10.67 -6.62 26.42
C VAL A 413 9.34 -6.18 25.79
N GLY A 414 8.70 -5.20 26.42
CA GLY A 414 7.49 -4.58 25.89
C GLY A 414 6.25 -4.77 26.77
N PHE A 415 6.32 -5.51 27.88
CA PHE A 415 5.19 -5.66 28.79
C PHE A 415 5.17 -4.62 29.88
N GLU A 416 3.96 -4.21 30.26
CA GLU A 416 3.64 -3.33 31.39
C GLU A 416 2.44 -3.88 32.15
N LEU A 417 2.45 -3.76 33.47
CA LEU A 417 1.34 -4.07 34.35
C LEU A 417 0.92 -2.83 35.14
N ALA A 418 -0.38 -2.73 35.45
CA ALA A 418 -0.92 -1.73 36.36
C ALA A 418 -1.86 -2.37 37.38
N GLY A 419 -1.87 -1.81 38.59
CA GLY A 419 -2.83 -2.07 39.66
C GLY A 419 -4.08 -1.17 39.55
N GLU A 420 -4.89 -1.13 40.61
CA GLU A 420 -6.07 -0.26 40.72
C GLU A 420 -5.73 1.24 40.67
N ASP A 421 -4.48 1.61 40.96
CA ASP A 421 -3.96 2.97 40.83
C ASP A 421 -3.79 3.44 39.39
N ARG A 422 -3.91 2.51 38.40
CA ARG A 422 -3.75 2.74 36.96
C ARG A 422 -2.36 3.24 36.54
N VAL A 423 -1.35 3.04 37.39
CA VAL A 423 0.04 3.37 37.06
C VAL A 423 0.70 2.16 36.42
N PHE A 424 1.19 2.31 35.19
CA PHE A 424 1.87 1.24 34.47
C PHE A 424 3.34 1.17 34.79
N HIS A 425 3.80 0.00 35.17
CA HIS A 425 5.20 -0.34 35.46
C HIS A 425 5.69 -1.36 34.43
N LEU A 426 6.95 -1.24 34.04
CA LEU A 426 7.60 -2.24 33.18
C LEU A 426 7.59 -3.60 33.88
N ALA A 427 7.24 -4.64 33.16
CA ALA A 427 7.04 -5.96 33.67
C ALA A 427 7.98 -6.97 33.01
N ASP A 428 8.40 -7.97 33.78
CA ASP A 428 9.10 -9.14 33.27
C ASP A 428 8.11 -10.10 32.64
N ALA A 429 8.51 -10.69 31.52
CA ALA A 429 7.69 -11.66 30.82
C ALA A 429 8.51 -12.88 30.41
N GLU A 430 7.88 -14.04 30.43
CA GLU A 430 8.45 -15.30 29.94
C GLU A 430 7.40 -16.07 29.14
N VAL A 431 7.84 -16.78 28.11
CA VAL A 431 7.01 -17.74 27.38
C VAL A 431 7.16 -19.10 28.07
N ASP A 432 6.05 -19.79 28.27
CA ASP A 432 6.07 -21.12 28.86
C ASP A 432 6.86 -22.14 28.01
N PHE A 433 7.14 -23.31 28.60
CA PHE A 433 7.89 -24.36 27.92
C PHE A 433 7.23 -24.80 26.60
N ASP A 434 5.91 -24.78 26.53
CA ASP A 434 5.16 -25.16 25.31
C ASP A 434 5.12 -24.04 24.25
N GLY A 435 5.63 -22.84 24.55
CA GLY A 435 5.71 -21.72 23.61
C GLY A 435 4.37 -21.13 23.17
N GLY A 436 3.31 -21.36 23.98
CA GLY A 436 1.94 -20.92 23.65
C GLY A 436 1.34 -19.92 24.64
N THR A 437 1.96 -19.74 25.80
CA THR A 437 1.47 -18.89 26.90
C THR A 437 2.56 -17.94 27.35
N ILE A 438 2.17 -16.72 27.68
CA ILE A 438 3.07 -15.70 28.24
C ILE A 438 2.68 -15.47 29.70
N TYR A 439 3.65 -15.54 30.60
CA TYR A 439 3.50 -15.14 31.99
C TYR A 439 4.19 -13.80 32.20
N VAL A 440 3.46 -12.84 32.78
CA VAL A 440 3.93 -11.46 33.02
C VAL A 440 3.87 -11.17 34.50
N GLN A 441 4.92 -10.56 35.05
CA GLN A 441 4.99 -10.20 36.49
C GLN A 441 5.74 -8.89 36.68
N CYS A 442 5.38 -8.19 37.78
CA CYS A 442 6.06 -6.98 38.21
C CYS A 442 6.03 -6.90 39.76
N ALA A 443 7.18 -6.76 40.35
CA ALA A 443 7.28 -6.66 41.83
C ALA A 443 6.56 -5.42 42.39
N ASP A 444 6.52 -4.33 41.61
CA ASP A 444 5.86 -3.08 42.02
C ASP A 444 4.33 -3.16 41.83
N VAL A 445 3.82 -4.21 41.18
CA VAL A 445 2.37 -4.43 40.92
C VAL A 445 1.96 -5.82 41.41
N PRO A 446 1.88 -6.04 42.71
CA PRO A 446 1.56 -7.38 43.26
C PRO A 446 0.13 -7.84 43.04
N LYS A 447 -0.77 -6.93 42.62
CA LYS A 447 -2.16 -7.21 42.28
C LYS A 447 -2.50 -6.50 40.95
N PRO A 448 -2.05 -7.05 39.82
CA PRO A 448 -2.32 -6.46 38.51
C PRO A 448 -3.82 -6.54 38.16
N VAL A 449 -4.33 -5.48 37.50
CA VAL A 449 -5.68 -5.42 36.95
C VAL A 449 -5.66 -5.07 35.46
N ALA A 450 -4.51 -4.66 34.93
CA ALA A 450 -4.31 -4.39 33.52
C ALA A 450 -2.92 -4.83 33.03
N VAL A 451 -2.86 -5.30 31.79
CA VAL A 451 -1.62 -5.63 31.09
C VAL A 451 -1.60 -4.96 29.72
N ARG A 452 -0.45 -4.46 29.31
CA ARG A 452 -0.16 -3.92 27.98
C ARG A 452 1.08 -4.58 27.40
N TYR A 453 1.10 -4.74 26.06
CA TYR A 453 2.28 -5.14 25.31
C TYR A 453 2.56 -4.08 24.25
N SER A 454 3.80 -3.57 24.22
CA SER A 454 4.31 -2.54 23.29
C SER A 454 3.36 -1.35 23.08
N PHE A 455 2.64 -0.96 24.15
CA PHE A 455 1.61 0.08 24.08
C PHE A 455 2.20 1.48 24.34
N ARG A 456 3.36 1.75 23.73
CA ARG A 456 4.06 3.04 23.71
C ARG A 456 4.51 3.38 22.28
N ASN A 457 5.01 4.59 22.09
CA ASN A 457 5.63 4.98 20.81
C ASN A 457 6.87 4.14 20.52
N TRP A 458 7.70 3.91 21.57
CA TRP A 458 8.88 3.08 21.50
C TRP A 458 9.12 2.31 22.81
N MET A 459 9.35 1.02 22.70
CA MET A 459 9.71 0.15 23.84
C MET A 459 10.80 -0.87 23.51
N GLY A 460 11.21 -0.97 22.24
CA GLY A 460 12.14 -2.02 21.80
C GLY A 460 11.55 -3.43 21.96
N ALA A 461 10.24 -3.57 21.79
CA ALA A 461 9.54 -4.85 21.90
C ALA A 461 10.13 -5.89 20.96
N ASN A 462 10.22 -7.16 21.41
CA ASN A 462 10.98 -8.20 20.73
C ASN A 462 10.28 -9.56 20.64
N LEU A 463 8.97 -9.59 20.87
CA LEU A 463 8.20 -10.84 20.82
C LEU A 463 7.67 -11.09 19.38
N GLU A 464 7.89 -12.31 18.92
CA GLU A 464 7.45 -12.79 17.60
C GLU A 464 6.88 -14.19 17.70
N LYS A 465 6.07 -14.57 16.74
CA LYS A 465 5.83 -15.99 16.46
C LYS A 465 6.69 -16.44 15.28
N THR A 466 7.17 -17.68 15.33
CA THR A 466 7.94 -18.27 14.23
C THR A 466 7.05 -18.45 12.99
N PRO A 467 7.53 -18.05 11.77
CA PRO A 467 8.89 -17.60 11.44
C PRO A 467 9.05 -16.06 11.38
N GLY A 468 9.18 -15.38 12.52
CA GLY A 468 9.52 -13.96 12.54
C GLY A 468 8.34 -13.02 12.25
N ILE A 469 7.12 -13.38 12.70
CA ILE A 469 5.94 -12.51 12.62
C ILE A 469 5.81 -11.73 13.93
N PRO A 470 6.03 -10.41 13.92
CA PRO A 470 5.96 -9.59 15.11
C PRO A 470 4.56 -9.56 15.73
N ILE A 471 4.48 -9.65 17.06
CA ILE A 471 3.23 -9.52 17.79
C ILE A 471 2.80 -8.04 17.80
N PRO A 472 1.61 -7.69 17.30
CA PRO A 472 1.10 -6.31 17.38
C PRO A 472 0.91 -5.85 18.83
N PRO A 473 0.91 -4.55 19.10
CA PRO A 473 0.56 -4.01 20.41
C PRO A 473 -0.84 -4.42 20.84
N PHE A 474 -1.02 -4.66 22.12
CA PHE A 474 -2.34 -4.89 22.72
C PHE A 474 -2.43 -4.34 24.13
N ARG A 475 -3.66 -4.16 24.61
CA ARG A 475 -3.98 -3.78 26.00
C ARG A 475 -5.26 -4.45 26.47
N THR A 476 -5.44 -4.55 27.78
CA THR A 476 -6.66 -5.04 28.40
C THR A 476 -7.53 -3.94 29.00
N ASP A 477 -7.01 -2.75 29.09
CA ASP A 477 -7.69 -1.58 29.63
C ASP A 477 -8.27 -0.68 28.53
N ASP A 478 -9.26 0.14 28.92
CA ASP A 478 -9.88 1.20 28.12
C ASP A 478 -9.59 2.59 28.67
N TRP A 479 -8.58 2.72 29.55
CA TRP A 479 -8.31 3.97 30.26
C TRP A 479 -7.81 5.05 29.31
N SER A 480 -8.32 6.28 29.53
CA SER A 480 -7.80 7.48 28.87
C SER A 480 -6.43 7.87 29.46
N TRP A 481 -5.60 8.53 28.66
CA TRP A 481 -4.29 9.05 29.05
C TRP A 481 -4.12 10.50 28.60
#